data_bccd244813e258932cecf634c4d3bb9b
#
_entry.id   bccd244813e258932cecf634c4d3bb9b
#
_cell.length_a   1.000
_cell.length_b   1.000
_cell.length_c   1.000
_cell.angle_alpha   90.00
_cell.angle_beta   90.00
_cell.angle_gamma   90.00
#
_symmetry.space_group_name_H-M   'P 1'
#
loop_
_entity.id
_entity.type
_entity.pdbx_description
1 polymer ?
#
loop_
_entity_poly.entity_id
_entity_poly.type
_entity_poly.pdbx_seq_one_letter_code
_entity_poly.pdbx_strand_id
1 'polypeptide(L)'
;MPVLIIITGSNGAGKSSIGPEYVPNKLRDSIFDGDKLFMEKKSEIWASGVRSHKECRKRAFEIVVETFEKLVEDSIANNVVFVYEGHFTNEATWDIPKKFKEVGYKIHLIFFGLTDIALSETRVIGRAHEGGHYVDPFTVQSNFYGNLEKVDKYYSLFDSVRIFDTSGIEHIELAKLKNGIPYSAVSS
;
A
#
# COMPACT_ATOMS: atom_id res chain seq x y z
N MET A 1 4.18 -22.71 2.93
CA MET A 1 4.66 -21.82 1.87
C MET A 1 4.63 -20.40 2.44
N PRO A 2 5.66 -19.61 2.20
CA PRO A 2 5.69 -18.23 2.65
C PRO A 2 4.67 -17.39 1.86
N VAL A 3 4.28 -16.27 2.44
CA VAL A 3 3.21 -15.43 1.91
C VAL A 3 3.69 -13.99 1.85
N LEU A 4 3.41 -13.33 0.72
CA LEU A 4 3.45 -11.89 0.59
C LEU A 4 2.02 -11.35 0.66
N ILE A 5 1.78 -10.40 1.56
CA ILE A 5 0.49 -9.68 1.64
C ILE A 5 0.74 -8.22 1.26
N ILE A 6 -0.04 -7.73 0.32
CA ILE A 6 0.06 -6.38 -0.19
C ILE A 6 -1.26 -5.65 0.09
N ILE A 7 -1.16 -4.48 0.72
CA ILE A 7 -2.28 -3.58 0.95
C ILE A 7 -2.11 -2.41 -0.01
N THR A 8 -3.09 -2.18 -0.89
CA THR A 8 -3.04 -1.08 -1.86
C THR A 8 -4.39 -0.41 -2.04
N GLY A 9 -4.41 0.68 -2.78
CA GLY A 9 -5.61 1.47 -3.08
C GLY A 9 -5.30 2.96 -3.13
N SER A 10 -6.31 3.77 -3.42
CA SER A 10 -6.19 5.22 -3.55
C SER A 10 -5.80 5.90 -2.22
N ASN A 11 -5.34 7.15 -2.31
CA ASN A 11 -5.14 7.97 -1.13
C ASN A 11 -6.50 8.18 -0.41
N GLY A 12 -6.50 8.15 0.91
CA GLY A 12 -7.73 8.28 1.69
C GLY A 12 -8.66 7.05 1.71
N ALA A 13 -8.28 5.94 1.05
CA ALA A 13 -9.07 4.71 1.05
C ALA A 13 -8.94 3.86 2.34
N GLY A 14 -8.20 4.33 3.34
CA GLY A 14 -8.12 3.65 4.64
C GLY A 14 -7.08 2.53 4.72
N LYS A 15 -6.12 2.47 3.80
CA LYS A 15 -5.07 1.42 3.82
C LYS A 15 -4.44 1.24 5.19
N SER A 16 -3.93 2.32 5.78
CA SER A 16 -3.21 2.26 7.08
C SER A 16 -4.15 2.17 8.29
N SER A 17 -5.44 2.56 8.15
CA SER A 17 -6.40 2.54 9.27
C SER A 17 -7.17 1.22 9.36
N ILE A 18 -7.66 0.70 8.24
CA ILE A 18 -8.48 -0.53 8.20
C ILE A 18 -7.74 -1.73 7.62
N GLY A 19 -6.69 -1.50 6.83
CA GLY A 19 -5.88 -2.57 6.22
C GLY A 19 -5.38 -3.61 7.24
N PRO A 20 -4.90 -3.21 8.42
CA PRO A 20 -4.47 -4.16 9.45
C PRO A 20 -5.54 -5.15 9.91
N GLU A 21 -6.84 -4.81 9.80
CA GLU A 21 -7.93 -5.71 10.17
C GLU A 21 -8.01 -6.96 9.29
N TYR A 22 -7.53 -6.84 8.05
CA TYR A 22 -7.51 -7.92 7.04
C TYR A 22 -6.21 -8.72 7.02
N VAL A 23 -5.28 -8.37 7.89
CA VAL A 23 -4.01 -9.09 8.08
C VAL A 23 -4.08 -9.93 9.35
N PRO A 24 -3.51 -11.15 9.39
CA PRO A 24 -3.44 -11.94 10.62
C PRO A 24 -2.90 -11.15 11.80
N ASN A 25 -3.53 -11.26 12.97
CA ASN A 25 -3.21 -10.43 14.15
C ASN A 25 -1.72 -10.36 14.47
N LYS A 26 -1.02 -11.49 14.39
CA LYS A 26 0.44 -11.59 14.65
C LYS A 26 1.34 -10.83 13.68
N LEU A 27 0.79 -10.35 12.55
CA LEU A 27 1.54 -9.66 11.51
C LEU A 27 1.19 -8.17 11.44
N ARG A 28 0.20 -7.71 12.18
CA ARG A 28 -0.30 -6.32 12.11
C ARG A 28 0.79 -5.29 12.45
N ASP A 29 1.58 -5.57 13.47
CA ASP A 29 2.65 -4.68 13.92
C ASP A 29 3.89 -4.72 12.99
N SER A 30 3.95 -5.68 12.08
CA SER A 30 5.03 -5.86 11.10
C SER A 30 4.70 -5.35 9.70
N ILE A 31 3.57 -4.67 9.52
CA ILE A 31 3.22 -4.09 8.22
C ILE A 31 4.19 -2.95 7.92
N PHE A 32 4.93 -3.09 6.81
CA PHE A 32 5.76 -1.99 6.33
C PHE A 32 4.88 -0.92 5.69
N ASP A 33 4.92 0.29 6.22
CA ASP A 33 4.28 1.50 5.70
C ASP A 33 5.37 2.52 5.40
N GLY A 34 5.67 2.69 4.10
CA GLY A 34 6.73 3.58 3.65
C GLY A 34 6.42 5.05 3.89
N ASP A 35 5.16 5.47 3.80
CA ASP A 35 4.74 6.85 4.06
C ASP A 35 4.92 7.22 5.53
N LYS A 36 4.52 6.32 6.43
CA LYS A 36 4.71 6.49 7.87
C LYS A 36 6.19 6.59 8.22
N LEU A 37 7.01 5.65 7.76
CA LEU A 37 8.45 5.66 7.99
C LEU A 37 9.11 6.93 7.44
N PHE A 38 8.71 7.38 6.25
CA PHE A 38 9.20 8.62 5.66
C PHE A 38 8.93 9.84 6.54
N MET A 39 7.72 9.96 7.07
CA MET A 39 7.34 11.08 7.94
C MET A 39 8.13 11.07 9.26
N GLU A 40 8.28 9.89 9.87
CA GLU A 40 9.07 9.69 11.08
C GLU A 40 10.53 10.11 10.85
N LYS A 41 11.18 9.56 9.81
CA LYS A 41 12.58 9.84 9.50
C LYS A 41 12.83 11.28 9.10
N LYS A 42 11.94 11.89 8.32
CA LYS A 42 12.01 13.31 7.99
C LYS A 42 11.98 14.20 9.24
N SER A 43 11.13 13.87 10.21
CA SER A 43 11.02 14.59 11.49
C SER A 43 12.28 14.41 12.34
N GLU A 44 12.80 13.18 12.47
CA GLU A 44 14.04 12.88 13.21
C GLU A 44 15.23 13.64 12.61
N ILE A 45 15.39 13.65 11.27
CA ILE A 45 16.47 14.36 10.58
C ILE A 45 16.35 15.86 10.81
N TRP A 46 15.15 16.42 10.77
CA TRP A 46 14.93 17.83 11.11
C TRP A 46 15.33 18.13 12.55
N ALA A 47 14.92 17.29 13.50
CA ALA A 47 15.25 17.43 14.91
C ALA A 47 16.75 17.31 15.20
N SER A 48 17.50 16.53 14.39
CA SER A 48 18.97 16.40 14.50
C SER A 48 19.76 17.64 14.07
N GLY A 49 19.07 18.70 13.58
CA GLY A 49 19.71 19.97 13.24
C GLY A 49 19.84 20.25 11.73
N VAL A 50 19.42 19.34 10.87
CA VAL A 50 19.35 19.60 9.42
C VAL A 50 18.25 20.60 9.13
N ARG A 51 18.60 21.80 8.61
CA ARG A 51 17.65 22.91 8.38
C ARG A 51 17.23 23.07 6.92
N SER A 52 17.43 22.07 6.10
CA SER A 52 16.97 22.02 4.71
C SER A 52 15.86 21.00 4.54
N HIS A 53 14.64 21.45 4.23
CA HIS A 53 13.51 20.56 3.94
C HIS A 53 13.81 19.61 2.78
N LYS A 54 14.52 20.10 1.74
CA LYS A 54 14.92 19.27 0.60
C LYS A 54 15.86 18.13 1.03
N GLU A 55 16.84 18.45 1.87
CA GLU A 55 17.80 17.47 2.38
C GLU A 55 17.14 16.47 3.32
N CYS A 56 16.26 16.92 4.22
CA CYS A 56 15.51 16.02 5.09
C CYS A 56 14.64 15.03 4.28
N ARG A 57 13.96 15.52 3.26
CA ARG A 57 13.15 14.66 2.37
C ARG A 57 14.00 13.63 1.64
N LYS A 58 15.15 14.05 1.08
CA LYS A 58 16.07 13.18 0.36
C LYS A 58 16.54 12.04 1.25
N ARG A 59 17.13 12.38 2.42
CA ARG A 59 17.63 11.38 3.38
C ARG A 59 16.54 10.45 3.91
N ALA A 60 15.38 11.00 4.23
CA ALA A 60 14.27 10.19 4.69
C ALA A 60 13.82 9.18 3.61
N PHE A 61 13.78 9.61 2.34
CA PHE A 61 13.44 8.72 1.23
C PHE A 61 14.49 7.62 1.03
N GLU A 62 15.78 7.95 1.09
CA GLU A 62 16.88 6.99 1.02
C GLU A 62 16.75 5.91 2.11
N ILE A 63 16.47 6.31 3.36
CA ILE A 63 16.27 5.38 4.48
C ILE A 63 15.06 4.46 4.23
N VAL A 64 13.95 5.00 3.69
CA VAL A 64 12.75 4.21 3.37
C VAL A 64 13.08 3.14 2.33
N VAL A 65 13.76 3.52 1.26
CA VAL A 65 14.15 2.59 0.18
C VAL A 65 15.08 1.50 0.72
N GLU A 66 16.15 1.86 1.40
CA GLU A 66 17.10 0.91 1.98
C GLU A 66 16.44 -0.05 2.99
N THR A 67 15.52 0.49 3.82
CA THR A 67 14.78 -0.33 4.79
C THR A 67 13.87 -1.32 4.08
N PHE A 68 13.15 -0.87 3.05
CA PHE A 68 12.26 -1.74 2.28
C PHE A 68 13.03 -2.85 1.55
N GLU A 69 14.10 -2.49 0.84
CA GLU A 69 14.95 -3.44 0.12
C GLU A 69 15.51 -4.50 1.07
N LYS A 70 16.03 -4.09 2.22
CA LYS A 70 16.52 -5.01 3.25
C LYS A 70 15.43 -5.96 3.76
N LEU A 71 14.23 -5.43 4.05
CA LEU A 71 13.11 -6.27 4.52
C LEU A 71 12.67 -7.28 3.45
N VAL A 72 12.69 -6.91 2.17
CA VAL A 72 12.41 -7.82 1.05
C VAL A 72 13.46 -8.93 1.00
N GLU A 73 14.75 -8.57 1.05
CA GLU A 73 15.85 -9.54 1.01
C GLU A 73 15.82 -10.48 2.22
N ASP A 74 15.69 -9.94 3.43
CA ASP A 74 15.60 -10.71 4.67
C ASP A 74 14.40 -11.67 4.66
N SER A 75 13.26 -11.21 4.15
CA SER A 75 12.05 -12.04 4.06
C SER A 75 12.24 -13.21 3.12
N ILE A 76 12.83 -12.98 1.96
CA ILE A 76 13.13 -14.03 0.96
C ILE A 76 14.19 -15.01 1.52
N ALA A 77 15.29 -14.50 2.08
CA ALA A 77 16.37 -15.32 2.60
C ALA A 77 15.93 -16.24 3.75
N ASN A 78 15.05 -15.74 4.62
CA ASN A 78 14.56 -16.49 5.78
C ASN A 78 13.23 -17.21 5.52
N ASN A 79 12.65 -17.08 4.32
CA ASN A 79 11.39 -17.69 3.92
C ASN A 79 10.22 -17.34 4.86
N VAL A 80 10.14 -16.07 5.28
CA VAL A 80 9.13 -15.56 6.22
C VAL A 80 8.08 -14.72 5.52
N VAL A 81 6.92 -14.57 6.17
CA VAL A 81 5.84 -13.72 5.66
C VAL A 81 6.28 -12.27 5.62
N PHE A 82 5.99 -11.59 4.52
CA PHE A 82 6.16 -10.15 4.39
C PHE A 82 4.82 -9.47 4.14
N VAL A 83 4.61 -8.32 4.78
CA VAL A 83 3.40 -7.50 4.61
C VAL A 83 3.81 -6.06 4.38
N TYR A 84 3.30 -5.44 3.33
CA TYR A 84 3.53 -4.02 3.10
C TYR A 84 2.34 -3.30 2.50
N GLU A 85 2.26 -2.00 2.79
CA GLU A 85 1.38 -1.04 2.16
C GLU A 85 2.12 -0.31 1.03
N GLY A 86 1.47 -0.15 -0.13
CA GLY A 86 2.08 0.55 -1.25
C GLY A 86 1.08 0.95 -2.33
N HIS A 87 1.55 1.80 -3.25
CA HIS A 87 0.83 2.18 -4.46
C HIS A 87 1.42 1.48 -5.68
N PHE A 88 0.56 1.02 -6.56
CA PHE A 88 0.92 0.34 -7.81
C PHE A 88 0.57 1.21 -9.01
N THR A 89 1.27 2.32 -9.18
CA THR A 89 0.97 3.35 -10.18
C THR A 89 1.89 3.32 -11.40
N ASN A 90 3.00 2.59 -11.32
CA ASN A 90 3.95 2.44 -12.42
C ASN A 90 4.44 0.98 -12.55
N GLU A 91 5.09 0.66 -13.67
CA GLU A 91 5.52 -0.71 -13.97
C GLU A 91 6.56 -1.24 -12.97
N ALA A 92 7.47 -0.40 -12.49
CA ALA A 92 8.53 -0.82 -11.56
C ALA A 92 7.98 -1.30 -10.20
N THR A 93 6.82 -0.80 -9.76
CA THR A 93 6.20 -1.24 -8.50
C THR A 93 5.76 -2.71 -8.53
N TRP A 94 5.66 -3.31 -9.72
CA TRP A 94 5.29 -4.72 -9.92
C TRP A 94 6.47 -5.68 -9.86
N ASP A 95 7.70 -5.18 -9.84
CA ASP A 95 8.89 -6.04 -9.79
C ASP A 95 9.00 -6.77 -8.44
N ILE A 96 8.55 -6.16 -7.35
CA ILE A 96 8.55 -6.80 -6.02
C ILE A 96 7.60 -8.00 -5.97
N PRO A 97 6.30 -7.90 -6.30
CA PRO A 97 5.43 -9.08 -6.35
C PRO A 97 5.95 -10.19 -7.28
N LYS A 98 6.51 -9.83 -8.45
CA LYS A 98 7.10 -10.79 -9.38
C LYS A 98 8.29 -11.52 -8.75
N LYS A 99 9.23 -10.78 -8.12
CA LYS A 99 10.38 -11.34 -7.41
C LYS A 99 9.96 -12.37 -6.34
N PHE A 100 8.95 -12.03 -5.53
CA PHE A 100 8.41 -12.96 -4.54
C PHE A 100 7.75 -14.19 -5.19
N LYS A 101 7.02 -14.00 -6.30
CA LYS A 101 6.38 -15.11 -7.03
C LYS A 101 7.42 -16.08 -7.58
N GLU A 102 8.51 -15.59 -8.16
CA GLU A 102 9.60 -16.37 -8.73
C GLU A 102 10.28 -17.27 -7.69
N VAL A 103 10.37 -16.82 -6.45
CA VAL A 103 10.94 -17.62 -5.34
C VAL A 103 9.89 -18.45 -4.57
N GLY A 104 8.68 -18.59 -5.13
CA GLY A 104 7.66 -19.53 -4.66
C GLY A 104 6.73 -19.01 -3.55
N TYR A 105 6.65 -17.70 -3.32
CA TYR A 105 5.67 -17.14 -2.41
C TYR A 105 4.25 -17.21 -2.98
N LYS A 106 3.27 -17.37 -2.09
CA LYS A 106 1.88 -17.03 -2.37
C LYS A 106 1.67 -15.53 -2.18
N ILE A 107 1.00 -14.90 -3.14
CA ILE A 107 0.82 -13.45 -3.14
C ILE A 107 -0.64 -13.11 -2.98
N HIS A 108 -0.96 -12.36 -1.93
CA HIS A 108 -2.31 -11.90 -1.62
C HIS A 108 -2.39 -10.38 -1.72
N LEU A 109 -3.35 -9.89 -2.49
CA LEU A 109 -3.64 -8.47 -2.64
C LEU A 109 -4.92 -8.11 -1.89
N ILE A 110 -4.86 -7.04 -1.10
CA ILE A 110 -6.00 -6.39 -0.46
C ILE A 110 -6.10 -5.00 -1.08
N PHE A 111 -7.15 -4.76 -1.84
CA PHE A 111 -7.37 -3.51 -2.57
C PHE A 111 -8.52 -2.73 -1.94
N PHE A 112 -8.25 -1.48 -1.54
CA PHE A 112 -9.25 -0.53 -1.05
C PHE A 112 -9.56 0.51 -2.12
N GLY A 113 -10.79 0.50 -2.62
CA GLY A 113 -11.31 1.44 -3.60
C GLY A 113 -12.20 2.50 -2.96
N LEU A 114 -12.38 3.59 -3.69
CA LEU A 114 -13.36 4.64 -3.43
C LEU A 114 -14.20 4.83 -4.69
N THR A 115 -15.46 5.23 -4.51
CA THR A 115 -16.41 5.43 -5.62
C THR A 115 -15.98 6.53 -6.58
N ASP A 116 -15.32 7.57 -6.07
CA ASP A 116 -14.85 8.68 -6.89
C ASP A 116 -13.59 9.36 -6.31
N ILE A 117 -12.94 10.13 -7.17
CA ILE A 117 -11.72 10.85 -6.83
C ILE A 117 -11.98 12.02 -5.87
N ALA A 118 -13.15 12.68 -5.94
CA ALA A 118 -13.45 13.82 -5.08
C ALA A 118 -13.49 13.40 -3.61
N LEU A 119 -13.95 12.18 -3.33
CA LEU A 119 -13.90 11.61 -1.99
C LEU A 119 -12.45 11.36 -1.54
N SER A 120 -11.59 10.86 -2.44
CA SER A 120 -10.16 10.71 -2.17
C SER A 120 -9.50 12.04 -1.80
N GLU A 121 -9.73 13.08 -2.61
CA GLU A 121 -9.21 14.44 -2.38
C GLU A 121 -9.70 15.03 -1.06
N THR A 122 -11.01 14.92 -0.79
CA THR A 122 -11.62 15.41 0.46
C THR A 122 -10.98 14.76 1.69
N ARG A 123 -10.79 13.45 1.67
CA ARG A 123 -10.18 12.73 2.79
C ARG A 123 -8.70 13.07 2.99
N VAL A 124 -7.95 13.28 1.89
CA VAL A 124 -6.55 13.72 1.95
C VAL A 124 -6.44 15.12 2.54
N ILE A 125 -7.31 16.05 2.12
CA ILE A 125 -7.34 17.42 2.66
C ILE A 125 -7.71 17.40 4.15
N GLY A 126 -8.76 16.68 4.54
CA GLY A 126 -9.18 16.54 5.93
C GLY A 126 -8.05 16.03 6.82
N ARG A 127 -7.38 14.94 6.41
CA ARG A 127 -6.23 14.38 7.13
C ARG A 127 -5.07 15.37 7.24
N ALA A 128 -4.81 16.16 6.20
CA ALA A 128 -3.75 17.17 6.24
C ALA A 128 -4.05 18.28 7.25
N HIS A 129 -5.31 18.68 7.39
CA HIS A 129 -5.74 19.64 8.41
C HIS A 129 -5.59 19.12 9.84
N GLU A 130 -5.68 17.80 10.03
CA GLU A 130 -5.45 17.11 11.31
C GLU A 130 -3.97 16.82 11.60
N GLY A 131 -3.04 17.38 10.80
CA GLY A 131 -1.60 17.21 10.98
C GLY A 131 -1.00 15.98 10.26
N GLY A 132 -1.77 15.31 9.45
CA GLY A 132 -1.30 14.21 8.62
C GLY A 132 -0.55 14.66 7.36
N HIS A 133 -0.07 13.69 6.60
CA HIS A 133 0.69 13.95 5.37
C HIS A 133 -0.22 14.55 4.29
N TYR A 134 0.18 15.73 3.78
CA TYR A 134 -0.44 16.32 2.58
C TYR A 134 0.09 15.63 1.32
N VAL A 135 -0.82 15.26 0.45
CA VAL A 135 -0.53 14.75 -0.90
C VAL A 135 -1.14 15.72 -1.90
N ASP A 136 -0.37 16.14 -2.88
CA ASP A 136 -0.85 17.07 -3.90
C ASP A 136 -1.93 16.44 -4.80
N PRO A 137 -2.85 17.25 -5.38
CA PRO A 137 -3.97 16.73 -6.17
C PRO A 137 -3.54 15.87 -7.37
N PHE A 138 -2.44 16.21 -8.03
CA PHE A 138 -1.94 15.45 -9.17
C PHE A 138 -1.49 14.04 -8.73
N THR A 139 -0.81 13.95 -7.60
CA THR A 139 -0.41 12.65 -7.01
C THR A 139 -1.64 11.86 -6.55
N VAL A 140 -2.66 12.51 -5.96
CA VAL A 140 -3.92 11.83 -5.59
C VAL A 140 -4.59 11.24 -6.82
N GLN A 141 -4.69 12.01 -7.91
CA GLN A 141 -5.27 11.58 -9.17
C GLN A 141 -4.49 10.43 -9.80
N SER A 142 -3.17 10.55 -9.87
CA SER A 142 -2.28 9.52 -10.39
C SER A 142 -2.40 8.21 -9.60
N ASN A 143 -2.46 8.29 -8.28
CA ASN A 143 -2.64 7.13 -7.43
C ASN A 143 -4.03 6.51 -7.56
N PHE A 144 -5.09 7.33 -7.70
CA PHE A 144 -6.45 6.83 -7.85
C PHE A 144 -6.60 5.99 -9.12
N TYR A 145 -6.31 6.57 -10.28
CA TYR A 145 -6.47 5.88 -11.56
C TYR A 145 -5.36 4.87 -11.84
N GLY A 146 -4.12 5.18 -11.46
CA GLY A 146 -2.99 4.31 -11.69
C GLY A 146 -3.08 2.98 -10.93
N ASN A 147 -3.53 3.00 -9.67
CA ASN A 147 -3.76 1.76 -8.94
C ASN A 147 -4.86 0.89 -9.58
N LEU A 148 -5.98 1.49 -10.02
CA LEU A 148 -7.06 0.77 -10.68
C LEU A 148 -6.58 0.13 -11.98
N GLU A 149 -5.94 0.92 -12.86
CA GLU A 149 -5.41 0.44 -14.15
C GLU A 149 -4.41 -0.70 -13.95
N LYS A 150 -3.49 -0.55 -13.02
CA LYS A 150 -2.43 -1.54 -12.83
C LYS A 150 -2.94 -2.82 -12.15
N VAL A 151 -3.85 -2.70 -11.18
CA VAL A 151 -4.47 -3.89 -10.59
C VAL A 151 -5.28 -4.66 -11.64
N ASP A 152 -6.04 -3.98 -12.49
CA ASP A 152 -6.77 -4.61 -13.60
C ASP A 152 -5.81 -5.33 -14.57
N LYS A 153 -4.67 -4.72 -14.90
CA LYS A 153 -3.67 -5.34 -15.78
C LYS A 153 -3.00 -6.57 -15.17
N TYR A 154 -2.74 -6.58 -13.87
CA TYR A 154 -1.88 -7.57 -13.21
C TYR A 154 -2.59 -8.47 -12.19
N TYR A 155 -3.93 -8.44 -12.08
CA TYR A 155 -4.66 -9.23 -11.09
C TYR A 155 -4.37 -10.75 -11.16
N SER A 156 -4.04 -11.27 -12.32
CA SER A 156 -3.68 -12.68 -12.52
C SER A 156 -2.34 -13.10 -11.88
N LEU A 157 -1.49 -12.14 -11.50
CA LEU A 157 -0.25 -12.40 -10.77
C LEU A 157 -0.52 -12.94 -9.36
N PHE A 158 -1.66 -12.58 -8.78
CA PHE A 158 -1.99 -12.85 -7.38
C PHE A 158 -2.68 -14.21 -7.21
N ASP A 159 -2.30 -14.95 -6.16
CA ASP A 159 -3.01 -16.16 -5.75
C ASP A 159 -4.38 -15.83 -5.14
N SER A 160 -4.52 -14.67 -4.51
CA SER A 160 -5.82 -14.13 -4.14
C SER A 160 -5.85 -12.60 -4.21
N VAL A 161 -7.01 -12.06 -4.58
CA VAL A 161 -7.32 -10.63 -4.54
C VAL A 161 -8.62 -10.44 -3.76
N ARG A 162 -8.62 -9.48 -2.84
CA ARG A 162 -9.82 -9.02 -2.15
C ARG A 162 -10.01 -7.55 -2.46
N ILE A 163 -11.19 -7.17 -2.91
CA ILE A 163 -11.52 -5.80 -3.32
C ILE A 163 -12.61 -5.26 -2.40
N PHE A 164 -12.34 -4.10 -1.82
CA PHE A 164 -13.25 -3.43 -0.89
C PHE A 164 -13.62 -2.04 -1.41
N ASP A 165 -14.90 -1.68 -1.29
CA ASP A 165 -15.35 -0.29 -1.30
C ASP A 165 -15.29 0.26 0.12
N THR A 166 -14.56 1.35 0.29
CA THR A 166 -14.38 2.03 1.57
C THR A 166 -14.93 3.46 1.54
N SER A 167 -15.85 3.74 0.61
CA SER A 167 -16.44 5.07 0.45
C SER A 167 -17.36 5.44 1.60
N GLY A 168 -18.09 4.47 2.14
CA GLY A 168 -19.00 4.67 3.27
C GLY A 168 -18.33 4.61 4.64
N ILE A 169 -19.14 4.58 5.68
CA ILE A 169 -18.73 4.33 7.07
C ILE A 169 -18.32 2.87 7.23
N GLU A 170 -19.12 1.98 6.66
CA GLU A 170 -18.82 0.55 6.59
C GLU A 170 -18.07 0.25 5.29
N HIS A 171 -17.07 -0.60 5.36
CA HIS A 171 -16.36 -1.08 4.18
C HIS A 171 -17.00 -2.37 3.68
N ILE A 172 -17.30 -2.38 2.40
CA ILE A 172 -18.01 -3.48 1.73
C ILE A 172 -17.02 -4.27 0.89
N GLU A 173 -16.94 -5.59 1.12
CA GLU A 173 -16.13 -6.46 0.28
C GLU A 173 -16.88 -6.74 -1.04
N LEU A 174 -16.41 -6.10 -2.12
CA LEU A 174 -17.04 -6.17 -3.43
C LEU A 174 -16.77 -7.48 -4.16
N ALA A 175 -15.53 -7.98 -4.07
CA ALA A 175 -15.14 -9.18 -4.80
C ALA A 175 -13.97 -9.91 -4.14
N LYS A 176 -13.95 -11.23 -4.37
CA LYS A 176 -12.82 -12.12 -4.08
C LYS A 176 -12.44 -12.89 -5.33
N LEU A 177 -11.15 -12.85 -5.66
CA LEU A 177 -10.59 -13.64 -6.75
C LEU A 177 -9.58 -14.65 -6.18
N LYS A 178 -9.52 -15.83 -6.80
CA LYS A 178 -8.49 -16.83 -6.52
C LYS A 178 -7.86 -17.23 -7.85
N ASN A 179 -6.55 -17.09 -7.96
CA ASN A 179 -5.79 -17.33 -9.19
C ASN A 179 -6.40 -16.60 -10.41
N GLY A 180 -6.81 -15.34 -10.23
CA GLY A 180 -7.42 -14.52 -11.26
C GLY A 180 -8.89 -14.82 -11.56
N ILE A 181 -9.52 -15.80 -10.90
CA ILE A 181 -10.93 -16.18 -11.14
C ILE A 181 -11.80 -15.65 -9.99
N PRO A 182 -12.82 -14.82 -10.28
CA PRO A 182 -13.79 -14.41 -9.28
C PRO A 182 -14.56 -15.61 -8.72
N TYR A 183 -14.67 -15.73 -7.41
CA TYR A 183 -15.48 -16.78 -6.75
C TYR A 183 -16.51 -16.20 -5.77
N SER A 184 -16.43 -14.91 -5.48
CA SER A 184 -17.45 -14.18 -4.73
C SER A 184 -17.46 -12.74 -5.26
N ALA A 185 -18.64 -12.21 -5.55
CA ALA A 185 -18.86 -10.81 -5.89
C ALA A 185 -20.23 -10.38 -5.37
N VAL A 186 -20.35 -9.11 -4.97
CA VAL A 186 -21.64 -8.52 -4.64
C VAL A 186 -22.38 -8.30 -5.96
N SER A 187 -23.60 -8.86 -6.07
CA SER A 187 -24.48 -8.53 -7.20
C SER A 187 -24.91 -7.07 -7.06
N SER A 188 -24.72 -6.31 -8.13
CA SER A 188 -25.23 -4.94 -8.26
C SER A 188 -26.76 -4.92 -8.30
#